data_4b1ab0137159e8e62cb0377f50062a7d
#
_entry.id   4b1ab0137159e8e62cb0377f50062a7d
#
_cell.length_a   1.000
_cell.length_b   1.000
_cell.length_c   1.000
_cell.angle_alpha   90.00
_cell.angle_beta   90.00
_cell.angle_gamma   90.00
#
_symmetry.space_group_name_H-M   'P 1'
#
loop_
_entity.id
_entity.type
_entity.pdbx_description
1 polymer ?
#
loop_
_entity_poly.entity_id
_entity_poly.type
_entity_poly.pdbx_seq_one_letter_code
_entity_poly.pdbx_strand_id
1 'polypeptide(L)'
;MKPKLVYQELKVPVEETVEMHLNEIEAWKAAEKKARWVLLVLVIAVVGLGALMTQLFLWEYGDLHLFGPYQRPSPCYDPCEAMLVESIPEGLDFPNASTSNPSTSQAWLGLLASAQSSVDIASFYWTLTNNDTRTQEPSAQQGEEILQQLQTLGPRGVQVRVAVSKPNGPQPQADLQALLQSGAQVRMVDMQKLTRGVLHTKFWVVDQTHFYIGSANMDWRSLTQVKELGVVMYNCSCLAQDLSKIFEAYWYLGQEGSSIPSPWPRPYDTRYNQESPMEICLNGTPALAYLASAPPPLCPSGRTPDLKALLNVVDSARSFIYIAVMNYLPTMEFSRPHRFWPAIDDGLRRATYERGVKVRLLVSCWGHSEPSMRPFLASLAALRDNHTXXXXXXXXXXXXXXXXXXXXXXXXXXXXXXXXXXXXXXXXXXNWSGSYFTETAGTSLLVTQNGQGGLRSQLDVVFLRDWDSPYSHDLDAPANAVGNTCRLL
;
A
#
# COMPACT_ATOMS: atom_id res chain seq x y z
N MET A 1 -32.94 9.53 55.92
CA MET A 1 -33.02 10.87 56.53
C MET A 1 -32.31 11.87 55.65
N LYS A 2 -33.05 12.86 55.12
CA LYS A 2 -32.43 13.90 54.30
C LYS A 2 -31.81 14.92 55.26
N PRO A 3 -30.56 15.34 55.01
CA PRO A 3 -29.95 16.37 55.85
C PRO A 3 -30.69 17.70 55.69
N LYS A 4 -30.96 18.33 56.79
CA LYS A 4 -31.58 19.67 56.82
C LYS A 4 -30.49 20.73 56.73
N LEU A 5 -30.60 21.57 55.71
CA LEU A 5 -29.74 22.74 55.55
C LEU A 5 -30.22 23.83 56.49
N VAL A 6 -29.32 24.24 57.36
CA VAL A 6 -29.62 25.32 58.31
C VAL A 6 -28.95 26.60 57.84
N TYR A 7 -29.77 27.60 57.53
CA TYR A 7 -29.26 28.90 57.06
C TYR A 7 -29.15 29.80 58.29
N GLN A 8 -27.96 30.32 58.55
CA GLN A 8 -27.73 31.35 59.51
C GLN A 8 -27.69 32.70 58.83
N GLU A 9 -28.62 33.56 59.16
CA GLU A 9 -28.60 34.94 58.67
C GLU A 9 -27.58 35.75 59.47
N LEU A 10 -26.59 36.26 58.79
CA LEU A 10 -25.64 37.18 59.38
C LEU A 10 -26.22 38.60 59.27
N LYS A 11 -26.59 39.17 60.42
CA LYS A 11 -27.06 40.54 60.43
C LYS A 11 -25.88 41.48 60.62
N VAL A 12 -25.64 42.32 59.61
CA VAL A 12 -24.59 43.35 59.64
C VAL A 12 -25.29 44.71 59.63
N PRO A 13 -24.77 45.68 60.39
CA PRO A 13 -25.39 47.03 60.40
C PRO A 13 -25.45 47.61 59.01
N VAL A 14 -26.64 48.12 58.64
CA VAL A 14 -26.96 48.49 57.27
C VAL A 14 -26.14 49.68 56.81
N GLU A 15 -25.91 50.67 57.66
CA GLU A 15 -25.18 51.88 57.21
C GLU A 15 -23.69 51.63 56.93
N GLU A 16 -23.03 50.85 57.79
CA GLU A 16 -21.60 50.48 57.50
C GLU A 16 -21.45 49.61 56.29
N THR A 17 -22.42 48.69 56.04
CA THR A 17 -22.35 47.79 54.88
C THR A 17 -22.51 48.54 53.60
N VAL A 18 -23.39 49.53 53.48
CA VAL A 18 -23.61 50.25 52.25
C VAL A 18 -22.37 51.04 51.81
N GLU A 19 -21.74 51.75 52.84
CA GLU A 19 -20.54 52.52 52.52
C GLU A 19 -19.35 51.61 52.10
N MET A 20 -19.18 50.54 52.85
CA MET A 20 -18.13 49.53 52.47
C MET A 20 -18.40 48.92 51.16
N HIS A 21 -19.65 48.58 50.82
CA HIS A 21 -20.02 48.00 49.57
C HIS A 21 -19.72 48.96 48.39
N LEU A 22 -20.05 50.23 48.51
CA LEU A 22 -19.82 51.20 47.46
C LEU A 22 -18.33 51.37 47.21
N ASN A 23 -17.51 51.43 48.27
CA ASN A 23 -16.06 51.54 48.12
C ASN A 23 -15.46 50.30 47.50
N GLU A 24 -15.92 49.14 47.92
CA GLU A 24 -15.47 47.86 47.33
C GLU A 24 -15.86 47.76 45.88
N ILE A 25 -17.08 48.16 45.50
CA ILE A 25 -17.54 48.11 44.12
C ILE A 25 -16.71 49.05 43.26
N GLU A 26 -16.43 50.25 43.74
CA GLU A 26 -15.58 51.19 42.98
C GLU A 26 -14.17 50.68 42.81
N ALA A 27 -13.59 50.10 43.86
CA ALA A 27 -12.26 49.51 43.78
C ALA A 27 -12.26 48.31 42.82
N TRP A 28 -13.30 47.48 42.86
CA TRP A 28 -13.43 46.32 41.98
C TRP A 28 -13.59 46.75 40.51
N LYS A 29 -14.41 47.82 40.27
CA LYS A 29 -14.58 48.33 38.90
C LYS A 29 -13.26 48.90 38.35
N ALA A 30 -12.52 49.59 39.18
CA ALA A 30 -11.25 50.15 38.78
C ALA A 30 -10.25 49.02 38.47
N ALA A 31 -10.22 47.98 39.29
CA ALA A 31 -9.35 46.83 39.06
C ALA A 31 -9.76 46.06 37.79
N GLU A 32 -11.07 45.92 37.58
CA GLU A 32 -11.57 45.27 36.39
C GLU A 32 -11.20 46.06 35.13
N LYS A 33 -11.34 47.38 35.15
CA LYS A 33 -10.97 48.23 34.05
C LYS A 33 -9.47 48.12 33.75
N LYS A 34 -8.65 48.11 34.79
CA LYS A 34 -7.20 47.97 34.67
C LYS A 34 -6.85 46.59 34.07
N ALA A 35 -7.53 45.52 34.56
CA ALA A 35 -7.31 44.17 34.05
C ALA A 35 -7.70 44.07 32.58
N ARG A 36 -8.80 44.71 32.17
CA ARG A 36 -9.22 44.73 30.77
C ARG A 36 -8.20 45.44 29.91
N TRP A 37 -7.61 46.54 30.36
CA TRP A 37 -6.58 47.25 29.62
C TRP A 37 -5.33 46.43 29.51
N VAL A 38 -4.91 45.74 30.57
CA VAL A 38 -3.76 44.86 30.54
C VAL A 38 -3.99 43.71 29.55
N LEU A 39 -5.19 43.12 29.59
CA LEU A 39 -5.54 42.06 28.68
C LEU A 39 -5.51 42.52 27.21
N LEU A 40 -6.07 43.72 26.96
CA LEU A 40 -6.08 44.28 25.62
C LEU A 40 -4.68 44.51 25.11
N VAL A 41 -3.79 45.05 25.93
CA VAL A 41 -2.41 45.27 25.55
C VAL A 41 -1.70 43.97 25.27
N LEU A 42 -1.95 42.93 26.09
CA LEU A 42 -1.37 41.64 25.89
C LEU A 42 -1.86 40.99 24.59
N VAL A 43 -3.14 41.12 24.27
CA VAL A 43 -3.69 40.58 23.02
C VAL A 43 -3.07 41.29 21.83
N ILE A 44 -2.97 42.62 21.89
CA ILE A 44 -2.35 43.40 20.81
C ILE A 44 -0.88 42.99 20.64
N ALA A 45 -0.16 42.80 21.75
CA ALA A 45 1.24 42.38 21.70
C ALA A 45 1.39 40.99 21.05
N VAL A 46 0.52 40.04 21.43
CA VAL A 46 0.58 38.68 20.87
C VAL A 46 0.24 38.69 19.38
N VAL A 47 -0.81 39.45 19.00
CA VAL A 47 -1.19 39.54 17.59
C VAL A 47 -0.08 40.22 16.78
N GLY A 48 0.50 41.29 17.32
CA GLY A 48 1.61 41.98 16.64
C GLY A 48 2.81 41.10 16.48
N LEU A 49 3.16 40.34 17.53
CA LEU A 49 4.29 39.42 17.46
C LEU A 49 4.04 38.32 16.45
N GLY A 50 2.81 37.78 16.45
CA GLY A 50 2.44 36.76 15.48
C GLY A 50 2.53 37.26 14.05
N ALA A 51 2.05 38.49 13.80
CA ALA A 51 2.12 39.10 12.48
C ALA A 51 3.57 39.31 12.06
N LEU A 52 4.39 39.75 13.00
CA LEU A 52 5.82 39.96 12.71
C LEU A 52 6.52 38.64 12.37
N MET A 53 6.24 37.61 13.15
CA MET A 53 6.82 36.29 12.90
C MET A 53 6.39 35.74 11.55
N THR A 54 5.11 35.92 11.21
CA THR A 54 4.59 35.50 9.91
C THR A 54 5.30 36.26 8.77
N GLN A 55 5.48 37.58 8.94
CA GLN A 55 6.17 38.37 7.93
C GLN A 55 7.63 37.95 7.76
N LEU A 56 8.31 37.69 8.86
CA LEU A 56 9.69 37.22 8.81
C LEU A 56 9.79 35.86 8.14
N PHE A 57 8.85 34.97 8.47
CA PHE A 57 8.79 33.64 7.86
C PHE A 57 8.57 33.76 6.35
N LEU A 58 7.61 34.58 5.93
CA LEU A 58 7.33 34.78 4.52
C LEU A 58 8.51 35.43 3.80
N TRP A 59 9.19 36.35 4.46
CA TRP A 59 10.34 37.00 3.85
C TRP A 59 11.51 36.05 3.66
N GLU A 60 11.75 35.19 4.65
CA GLU A 60 12.84 34.23 4.58
C GLU A 60 12.51 33.02 3.69
N TYR A 61 11.25 32.62 3.66
CA TYR A 61 10.81 31.44 2.92
C TYR A 61 9.78 31.79 1.85
N GLY A 62 9.86 33.00 1.30
CA GLY A 62 8.88 33.46 0.32
C GLY A 62 8.81 32.65 -0.96
N ASP A 63 9.88 31.93 -1.27
CA ASP A 63 9.90 31.10 -2.46
C ASP A 63 9.18 29.76 -2.26
N LEU A 64 8.74 29.45 -1.04
CA LEU A 64 8.07 28.18 -0.76
C LEU A 64 6.57 28.20 -1.07
N HIS A 65 6.03 29.35 -1.41
CA HIS A 65 4.62 29.49 -1.82
C HIS A 65 3.63 28.91 -0.81
N LEU A 66 3.91 29.07 0.50
CA LEU A 66 3.09 28.50 1.55
C LEU A 66 1.66 29.06 1.56
N PHE A 67 1.49 30.30 1.12
CA PHE A 67 0.19 30.98 1.10
C PHE A 67 -0.16 31.50 -0.28
N GLY A 68 0.55 31.06 -1.30
CA GLY A 68 0.20 31.35 -2.68
C GLY A 68 -1.01 30.53 -3.12
N PRO A 69 -1.62 30.88 -4.26
CA PRO A 69 -2.70 30.04 -4.77
C PRO A 69 -2.20 28.63 -5.01
N TYR A 70 -3.00 27.67 -4.57
CA TYR A 70 -2.68 26.26 -4.78
C TYR A 70 -2.61 25.99 -6.27
N GLN A 71 -1.46 25.56 -6.75
CA GLN A 71 -1.30 25.17 -8.14
C GLN A 71 -1.33 23.66 -8.24
N ARG A 72 -2.31 23.14 -8.96
CA ARG A 72 -2.39 21.72 -9.24
C ARG A 72 -1.15 21.29 -10.03
N PRO A 73 -0.60 20.12 -9.75
CA PRO A 73 0.46 19.60 -10.62
C PRO A 73 -0.05 19.45 -12.05
N SER A 74 0.86 19.55 -12.99
CA SER A 74 0.51 19.46 -14.41
C SER A 74 -0.10 18.09 -14.72
N PRO A 75 -1.13 18.03 -15.56
CA PRO A 75 -1.61 16.74 -16.04
C PRO A 75 -0.57 16.04 -16.88
N CYS A 76 -0.67 14.73 -16.94
CA CYS A 76 0.18 13.93 -17.80
C CYS A 76 -0.51 13.76 -19.15
N TYR A 77 0.18 14.16 -20.22
CA TYR A 77 -0.36 14.08 -21.57
C TYR A 77 0.09 12.85 -22.33
N ASP A 78 0.79 11.92 -21.66
CA ASP A 78 1.23 10.69 -22.28
C ASP A 78 0.03 9.79 -22.61
N PRO A 79 0.14 8.99 -23.69
CA PRO A 79 -0.92 8.01 -23.99
C PRO A 79 -0.70 6.74 -23.19
N CYS A 80 -0.96 6.79 -21.88
CA CYS A 80 -0.71 5.68 -20.97
C CYS A 80 -1.58 4.49 -21.32
N GLU A 81 -0.95 3.33 -21.46
CA GLU A 81 -1.65 2.08 -21.75
C GLU A 81 -1.33 1.06 -20.67
N ALA A 82 -2.34 0.60 -19.98
CA ALA A 82 -2.19 -0.39 -18.92
C ALA A 82 -2.85 -1.70 -19.31
N MET A 83 -2.24 -2.79 -18.87
CA MET A 83 -2.92 -4.08 -18.96
C MET A 83 -2.59 -4.89 -17.72
N LEU A 84 -3.59 -5.65 -17.27
CA LEU A 84 -3.38 -6.61 -16.20
C LEU A 84 -2.58 -7.79 -16.75
N VAL A 85 -1.69 -8.31 -15.93
CA VAL A 85 -0.94 -9.50 -16.26
C VAL A 85 -1.03 -10.47 -15.11
N GLU A 86 -1.08 -11.75 -15.40
CA GLU A 86 -1.31 -12.76 -14.39
C GLU A 86 -0.37 -13.93 -14.55
N SER A 87 0.02 -14.53 -13.43
CA SER A 87 0.53 -15.88 -13.41
C SER A 87 -0.58 -16.77 -12.89
N ILE A 88 -0.96 -17.76 -13.67
CA ILE A 88 -1.94 -18.75 -13.23
C ILE A 88 -1.18 -20.07 -13.07
N PRO A 89 -1.22 -20.69 -11.89
CA PRO A 89 -0.46 -21.91 -11.68
C PRO A 89 -0.80 -22.99 -12.72
N GLU A 90 0.22 -23.70 -13.14
CA GLU A 90 0.03 -24.79 -14.10
C GLU A 90 -1.00 -25.78 -13.55
N GLY A 91 -1.89 -26.23 -14.41
CA GLY A 91 -2.94 -27.16 -14.04
C GLY A 91 -4.22 -26.53 -13.58
N LEU A 92 -4.24 -25.23 -13.36
CA LEU A 92 -5.48 -24.51 -13.03
C LEU A 92 -6.02 -23.84 -14.29
N ASP A 93 -7.34 -23.88 -14.44
CA ASP A 93 -7.97 -23.16 -15.54
C ASP A 93 -9.33 -22.59 -15.07
N PHE A 94 -9.83 -21.69 -15.88
CA PHE A 94 -11.09 -21.02 -15.63
C PHE A 94 -11.96 -21.18 -16.88
N PRO A 95 -12.54 -22.38 -17.11
CA PRO A 95 -13.14 -22.69 -18.41
C PRO A 95 -14.32 -21.80 -18.78
N ASN A 96 -15.03 -21.23 -17.81
CA ASN A 96 -16.17 -20.38 -18.10
C ASN A 96 -15.82 -18.89 -17.94
N ALA A 97 -14.54 -18.57 -17.87
CA ALA A 97 -14.13 -17.18 -17.66
C ALA A 97 -14.33 -16.34 -18.92
N SER A 98 -14.77 -15.11 -18.71
CA SER A 98 -14.94 -14.13 -19.78
C SER A 98 -13.68 -13.31 -20.04
N THR A 99 -12.62 -13.52 -19.26
CA THR A 99 -11.41 -12.73 -19.38
C THR A 99 -10.17 -13.61 -19.45
N SER A 100 -9.22 -13.14 -20.23
CA SER A 100 -7.90 -13.77 -20.38
C SER A 100 -6.88 -12.64 -20.47
N ASN A 101 -5.90 -12.65 -19.59
CA ASN A 101 -4.86 -11.63 -19.52
C ASN A 101 -3.52 -12.23 -19.96
N PRO A 102 -2.61 -11.41 -20.48
CA PRO A 102 -1.27 -11.92 -20.77
C PRO A 102 -0.60 -12.47 -19.53
N SER A 103 0.28 -13.43 -19.69
CA SER A 103 1.03 -13.97 -18.56
C SER A 103 2.08 -12.97 -18.09
N THR A 104 2.46 -13.09 -16.83
CA THR A 104 3.54 -12.28 -16.27
C THR A 104 4.82 -12.47 -17.10
N SER A 105 5.12 -13.72 -17.45
CA SER A 105 6.31 -14.02 -18.25
C SER A 105 6.27 -13.31 -19.60
N GLN A 106 5.14 -13.37 -20.31
CA GLN A 106 5.00 -12.69 -21.60
C GLN A 106 5.18 -11.19 -21.44
N ALA A 107 4.60 -10.62 -20.41
CA ALA A 107 4.68 -9.18 -20.18
C ALA A 107 6.11 -8.74 -19.85
N TRP A 108 6.79 -9.52 -19.02
CA TRP A 108 8.19 -9.21 -18.70
C TRP A 108 9.09 -9.32 -19.94
N LEU A 109 8.89 -10.36 -20.75
CA LEU A 109 9.67 -10.50 -21.99
C LEU A 109 9.39 -9.33 -22.93
N GLY A 110 8.14 -8.87 -22.99
CA GLY A 110 7.81 -7.71 -23.82
C GLY A 110 8.50 -6.44 -23.35
N LEU A 111 8.54 -6.22 -22.03
CA LEU A 111 9.26 -5.07 -21.49
C LEU A 111 10.75 -5.14 -21.82
N LEU A 112 11.35 -6.32 -21.66
CA LEU A 112 12.77 -6.48 -21.95
C LEU A 112 13.08 -6.28 -23.43
N ALA A 113 12.20 -6.77 -24.30
CA ALA A 113 12.37 -6.59 -25.75
C ALA A 113 12.27 -5.11 -26.13
N SER A 114 11.44 -4.34 -25.45
CA SER A 114 11.24 -2.92 -25.74
C SER A 114 12.33 -2.03 -25.16
N ALA A 115 13.14 -2.52 -24.21
CA ALA A 115 14.11 -1.70 -23.51
C ALA A 115 15.19 -1.17 -24.45
N GLN A 116 15.45 0.14 -24.36
CA GLN A 116 16.44 0.81 -25.18
C GLN A 116 17.53 1.50 -24.39
N SER A 117 17.23 1.99 -23.19
CA SER A 117 18.20 2.76 -22.42
C SER A 117 18.43 2.24 -21.02
N SER A 118 17.39 1.83 -20.28
CA SER A 118 17.57 1.45 -18.89
C SER A 118 16.47 0.50 -18.41
N VAL A 119 16.84 -0.37 -17.49
CA VAL A 119 15.91 -1.23 -16.75
C VAL A 119 16.33 -1.16 -15.28
N ASP A 120 15.41 -0.70 -14.44
CA ASP A 120 15.59 -0.67 -12.99
C ASP A 120 14.59 -1.62 -12.36
N ILE A 121 15.06 -2.52 -11.50
CA ILE A 121 14.21 -3.53 -10.88
C ILE A 121 14.34 -3.43 -9.37
N ALA A 122 13.21 -3.24 -8.68
CA ALA A 122 13.12 -3.36 -7.24
C ALA A 122 12.56 -4.74 -6.93
N SER A 123 13.21 -5.48 -6.04
CA SER A 123 12.90 -6.89 -5.88
C SER A 123 13.17 -7.35 -4.45
N PHE A 124 12.53 -8.46 -4.09
CA PHE A 124 12.68 -9.05 -2.76
C PHE A 124 13.82 -10.06 -2.76
N TYR A 125 13.79 -11.04 -3.69
CA TYR A 125 14.84 -12.05 -3.83
C TYR A 125 14.85 -12.56 -5.27
N TRP A 126 15.86 -13.38 -5.60
CA TRP A 126 16.03 -13.85 -6.98
C TRP A 126 16.29 -15.36 -7.00
N THR A 127 15.37 -16.12 -7.57
CA THR A 127 15.51 -17.57 -7.81
C THR A 127 14.82 -17.90 -9.13
N LEU A 128 15.36 -17.35 -10.24
CA LEU A 128 14.75 -17.53 -11.55
C LEU A 128 15.07 -18.88 -12.21
N THR A 129 16.06 -19.60 -11.67
CA THR A 129 16.54 -20.81 -12.32
C THR A 129 16.37 -22.02 -11.42
N ASN A 130 16.39 -23.22 -12.03
CA ASN A 130 16.40 -24.47 -11.29
C ASN A 130 17.60 -24.55 -10.35
N ASN A 131 18.73 -23.99 -10.76
CA ASN A 131 19.93 -24.05 -9.94
C ASN A 131 19.69 -23.39 -8.56
N ASP A 132 19.03 -22.23 -8.57
CA ASP A 132 18.81 -21.48 -7.33
C ASP A 132 17.76 -22.13 -6.43
N THR A 133 16.87 -22.95 -6.98
CA THR A 133 15.88 -23.65 -6.16
C THR A 133 16.25 -25.12 -5.90
N ARG A 134 17.39 -25.57 -6.45
CA ARG A 134 17.85 -26.95 -6.32
C ARG A 134 16.81 -27.93 -6.84
N THR A 135 16.27 -27.64 -8.00
CA THR A 135 15.23 -28.43 -8.62
C THR A 135 15.63 -28.76 -10.06
N GLN A 136 14.86 -29.63 -10.71
CA GLN A 136 15.04 -29.98 -12.12
C GLN A 136 13.66 -29.96 -12.80
N GLU A 137 12.92 -28.87 -12.61
CA GLU A 137 11.56 -28.75 -13.09
C GLU A 137 11.54 -28.09 -14.47
N PRO A 138 10.88 -28.66 -15.46
CA PRO A 138 10.71 -27.99 -16.74
C PRO A 138 9.97 -26.66 -16.62
N SER A 139 9.15 -26.51 -15.59
CA SER A 139 8.38 -25.28 -15.36
C SER A 139 9.25 -24.08 -15.06
N ALA A 140 10.54 -24.29 -14.73
CA ALA A 140 11.47 -23.19 -14.49
C ALA A 140 11.95 -22.52 -15.79
N GLN A 141 11.63 -23.08 -16.96
CA GLN A 141 12.13 -22.55 -18.21
C GLN A 141 11.76 -21.09 -18.44
N GLN A 142 10.56 -20.68 -18.04
CA GLN A 142 10.15 -19.28 -18.20
C GLN A 142 11.03 -18.35 -17.36
N GLY A 143 11.38 -18.74 -16.13
CA GLY A 143 12.28 -17.94 -15.31
C GLY A 143 13.69 -17.89 -15.89
N GLU A 144 14.16 -19.01 -16.40
CA GLU A 144 15.49 -19.08 -17.01
C GLU A 144 15.56 -18.19 -18.25
N GLU A 145 14.49 -18.14 -19.02
CA GLU A 145 14.42 -17.26 -20.18
C GLU A 145 14.46 -15.78 -19.79
N ILE A 146 13.77 -15.41 -18.71
CA ILE A 146 13.81 -14.04 -18.22
C ILE A 146 15.24 -13.66 -17.82
N LEU A 147 15.93 -14.54 -17.11
CA LEU A 147 17.32 -14.26 -16.74
C LEU A 147 18.22 -14.11 -17.96
N GLN A 148 18.05 -14.98 -18.96
CA GLN A 148 18.83 -14.88 -20.20
C GLN A 148 18.61 -13.54 -20.88
N GLN A 149 17.36 -13.10 -20.97
CA GLN A 149 17.06 -11.83 -21.64
C GLN A 149 17.62 -10.65 -20.84
N LEU A 150 17.57 -10.71 -19.53
CA LEU A 150 18.19 -9.68 -18.69
C LEU A 150 19.70 -9.59 -18.96
N GLN A 151 20.35 -10.75 -19.14
CA GLN A 151 21.79 -10.78 -19.41
C GLN A 151 22.15 -10.20 -20.79
N THR A 152 21.21 -10.16 -21.74
CA THR A 152 21.47 -9.57 -23.04
C THR A 152 21.41 -8.06 -23.05
N LEU A 153 20.88 -7.43 -22.01
CA LEU A 153 20.63 -5.99 -22.01
C LEU A 153 21.93 -5.19 -22.01
N GLY A 154 22.89 -5.56 -21.16
CA GLY A 154 24.18 -4.88 -21.14
C GLY A 154 24.88 -4.85 -22.49
N PRO A 155 25.04 -6.00 -23.16
CA PRO A 155 25.61 -6.01 -24.52
C PRO A 155 24.83 -5.17 -25.52
N ARG A 156 23.53 -4.98 -25.35
CA ARG A 156 22.73 -4.09 -26.19
C ARG A 156 22.86 -2.62 -25.84
N GLY A 157 23.63 -2.29 -24.79
CA GLY A 157 23.79 -0.90 -24.37
C GLY A 157 22.71 -0.42 -23.40
N VAL A 158 21.91 -1.33 -22.85
CA VAL A 158 20.88 -0.98 -21.88
C VAL A 158 21.46 -1.10 -20.46
N GLN A 159 21.32 -0.05 -19.69
CA GLN A 159 21.84 0.01 -18.32
C GLN A 159 20.86 -0.70 -17.39
N VAL A 160 21.35 -1.66 -16.60
CA VAL A 160 20.50 -2.44 -15.69
C VAL A 160 20.93 -2.19 -14.26
N ARG A 161 19.97 -1.82 -13.41
CA ARG A 161 20.18 -1.69 -11.98
C ARG A 161 19.14 -2.53 -11.23
N VAL A 162 19.61 -3.25 -10.21
CA VAL A 162 18.75 -4.09 -9.37
C VAL A 162 18.94 -3.67 -7.91
N ALA A 163 17.83 -3.27 -7.28
CA ALA A 163 17.77 -3.11 -5.83
C ALA A 163 17.08 -4.35 -5.28
N VAL A 164 17.74 -5.05 -4.37
CA VAL A 164 17.23 -6.30 -3.82
C VAL A 164 17.36 -6.27 -2.31
N SER A 165 16.43 -6.92 -1.61
CA SER A 165 16.48 -6.98 -0.16
C SER A 165 17.70 -7.77 0.28
N LYS A 166 18.45 -7.23 1.26
CA LYS A 166 19.55 -7.97 1.84
C LYS A 166 18.96 -9.15 2.61
N PRO A 167 19.40 -10.39 2.31
CA PRO A 167 18.84 -11.53 3.05
C PRO A 167 19.27 -11.55 4.50
N ASN A 168 18.40 -12.09 5.35
CA ASN A 168 18.68 -12.23 6.78
C ASN A 168 19.41 -13.52 7.12
N GLY A 169 19.71 -14.31 6.10
CA GLY A 169 20.45 -15.56 6.24
C GLY A 169 20.97 -16.02 4.89
N PRO A 170 21.55 -17.23 4.81
CA PRO A 170 22.06 -17.70 3.53
C PRO A 170 20.95 -17.83 2.50
N GLN A 171 21.19 -17.30 1.30
CA GLN A 171 20.28 -17.41 0.18
C GLN A 171 21.05 -17.59 -1.10
N PRO A 172 20.46 -18.24 -2.12
CA PRO A 172 21.14 -18.39 -3.40
C PRO A 172 21.43 -17.03 -4.03
N GLN A 173 22.58 -16.93 -4.68
CA GLN A 173 23.04 -15.69 -5.30
C GLN A 173 23.42 -15.88 -6.78
N ALA A 174 23.13 -17.05 -7.37
CA ALA A 174 23.61 -17.35 -8.69
C ALA A 174 23.01 -16.40 -9.75
N ASP A 175 21.74 -16.06 -9.63
CA ASP A 175 21.10 -15.12 -10.55
C ASP A 175 21.77 -13.75 -10.51
N LEU A 176 22.01 -13.23 -9.31
CA LEU A 176 22.60 -11.91 -9.15
C LEU A 176 24.04 -11.90 -9.63
N GLN A 177 24.78 -12.99 -9.41
CA GLN A 177 26.14 -13.11 -9.94
C GLN A 177 26.14 -13.09 -11.45
N ALA A 178 25.19 -13.79 -12.06
CA ALA A 178 25.09 -13.79 -13.54
C ALA A 178 24.80 -12.39 -14.07
N LEU A 179 23.96 -11.64 -13.39
CA LEU A 179 23.65 -10.27 -13.80
C LEU A 179 24.88 -9.37 -13.67
N LEU A 180 25.61 -9.48 -12.56
CA LEU A 180 26.83 -8.71 -12.36
C LEU A 180 27.84 -9.02 -13.47
N GLN A 181 27.98 -10.29 -13.85
CA GLN A 181 28.90 -10.68 -14.91
C GLN A 181 28.48 -10.13 -16.26
N SER A 182 27.19 -9.87 -16.48
CA SER A 182 26.70 -9.30 -17.73
C SER A 182 26.69 -7.76 -17.74
N GLY A 183 27.19 -7.13 -16.68
CA GLY A 183 27.34 -5.69 -16.61
C GLY A 183 26.29 -4.94 -15.80
N ALA A 184 25.34 -5.65 -15.19
CA ALA A 184 24.35 -5.01 -14.35
C ALA A 184 24.95 -4.54 -13.05
N GLN A 185 24.33 -3.54 -12.44
CA GLN A 185 24.65 -3.08 -11.09
C GLN A 185 23.61 -3.63 -10.12
N VAL A 186 24.08 -4.13 -8.98
CA VAL A 186 23.20 -4.72 -7.96
C VAL A 186 23.55 -4.07 -6.62
N ARG A 187 22.54 -3.61 -5.90
CA ARG A 187 22.68 -3.13 -4.53
C ARG A 187 21.71 -3.87 -3.63
N MET A 188 22.22 -4.29 -2.49
CA MET A 188 21.41 -4.92 -1.45
C MET A 188 20.98 -3.88 -0.44
N VAL A 189 19.69 -3.83 -0.15
CA VAL A 189 19.10 -2.86 0.78
C VAL A 189 18.86 -3.58 2.11
N ASP A 190 19.51 -3.13 3.16
CA ASP A 190 19.42 -3.74 4.49
C ASP A 190 18.24 -3.16 5.25
N MET A 191 17.04 -3.55 4.88
CA MET A 191 15.84 -3.05 5.53
C MET A 191 15.73 -3.53 6.98
N GLN A 192 16.32 -4.69 7.32
CA GLN A 192 16.32 -5.15 8.70
C GLN A 192 16.98 -4.11 9.60
N LYS A 193 18.11 -3.59 9.17
CA LYS A 193 18.82 -2.56 9.92
C LYS A 193 18.08 -1.24 9.92
N LEU A 194 17.48 -0.87 8.77
CA LEU A 194 16.86 0.44 8.61
C LEU A 194 15.49 0.55 9.27
N THR A 195 14.65 -0.48 9.13
CA THR A 195 13.25 -0.41 9.59
C THR A 195 12.76 -1.70 10.23
N ARG A 196 13.61 -2.70 10.38
CA ARG A 196 13.28 -4.04 10.91
C ARG A 196 12.41 -4.87 9.96
N GLY A 197 12.32 -4.48 8.70
CA GLY A 197 11.53 -5.20 7.72
C GLY A 197 12.39 -5.73 6.59
N VAL A 198 11.78 -5.91 5.44
CA VAL A 198 12.46 -6.35 4.23
C VAL A 198 12.07 -5.41 3.08
N LEU A 199 12.80 -5.47 1.99
CA LEU A 199 12.39 -4.81 0.75
C LEU A 199 11.47 -5.78 0.02
N HIS A 200 10.18 -5.52 0.07
CA HIS A 200 9.18 -6.47 -0.43
C HIS A 200 8.54 -6.03 -1.73
N THR A 201 8.91 -4.86 -2.23
CA THR A 201 8.33 -4.34 -3.48
C THR A 201 8.77 -5.19 -4.67
N LYS A 202 7.94 -5.20 -5.70
CA LYS A 202 8.22 -5.89 -6.95
C LYS A 202 7.78 -4.99 -8.07
N PHE A 203 8.73 -4.20 -8.60
CA PHE A 203 8.41 -3.38 -9.75
C PHE A 203 9.64 -3.19 -10.63
N TRP A 204 9.39 -2.88 -11.89
CA TRP A 204 10.39 -2.59 -12.92
C TRP A 204 10.08 -1.22 -13.49
N VAL A 205 11.11 -0.43 -13.76
CA VAL A 205 10.98 0.81 -14.55
C VAL A 205 11.87 0.65 -15.77
N VAL A 206 11.27 0.76 -16.96
CA VAL A 206 11.96 0.53 -18.23
C VAL A 206 11.98 1.85 -18.99
N ASP A 207 13.20 2.34 -19.31
CA ASP A 207 13.41 3.56 -20.10
C ASP A 207 12.74 4.79 -19.51
N GLN A 208 12.47 4.79 -18.21
CA GLN A 208 11.74 5.89 -17.56
C GLN A 208 10.38 6.15 -18.21
N THR A 209 9.83 5.18 -18.93
CA THR A 209 8.64 5.36 -19.74
C THR A 209 7.61 4.27 -19.52
N HIS A 210 8.07 3.06 -19.22
CA HIS A 210 7.20 1.90 -19.00
C HIS A 210 7.48 1.32 -17.63
N PHE A 211 6.50 0.62 -17.04
CA PHE A 211 6.77 -0.05 -15.77
C PHE A 211 5.88 -1.28 -15.59
N TYR A 212 6.34 -2.15 -14.73
CA TYR A 212 5.56 -3.24 -14.15
C TYR A 212 5.51 -3.04 -12.65
N ILE A 213 4.35 -3.28 -12.05
CA ILE A 213 4.20 -3.35 -10.60
C ILE A 213 3.21 -4.46 -10.30
N GLY A 214 3.57 -5.34 -9.35
CA GLY A 214 2.69 -6.45 -9.05
C GLY A 214 3.21 -7.32 -7.92
N SER A 215 2.66 -8.52 -7.83
CA SER A 215 2.97 -9.44 -6.74
C SER A 215 4.07 -10.44 -7.07
N ALA A 216 4.44 -10.58 -8.34
CA ALA A 216 5.38 -11.64 -8.76
C ALA A 216 6.80 -11.31 -8.35
N ASN A 217 7.44 -12.24 -7.67
CA ASN A 217 8.86 -12.18 -7.35
C ASN A 217 9.71 -12.61 -8.55
N MET A 218 10.99 -12.30 -8.50
CA MET A 218 11.96 -12.75 -9.50
C MET A 218 12.28 -14.22 -9.23
N ASP A 219 11.32 -15.06 -9.50
CA ASP A 219 11.28 -16.46 -9.08
C ASP A 219 10.47 -17.21 -10.15
N TRP A 220 11.05 -18.30 -10.71
CA TRP A 220 10.33 -19.03 -11.73
C TRP A 220 8.97 -19.55 -11.20
N ARG A 221 8.89 -19.80 -9.89
CA ARG A 221 7.61 -20.26 -9.32
C ARG A 221 6.55 -19.16 -9.34
N SER A 222 6.95 -17.91 -9.28
CA SER A 222 6.01 -16.80 -9.46
C SER A 222 5.46 -16.70 -10.87
N LEU A 223 6.09 -17.36 -11.82
CA LEU A 223 5.65 -17.35 -13.22
C LEU A 223 4.74 -18.52 -13.54
N THR A 224 5.01 -19.71 -12.96
CA THR A 224 4.30 -20.92 -13.36
C THR A 224 3.61 -21.67 -12.21
N GLN A 225 3.88 -21.35 -10.94
CA GLN A 225 3.41 -22.16 -9.82
C GLN A 225 2.53 -21.37 -8.84
N VAL A 226 2.64 -20.05 -8.81
CA VAL A 226 1.94 -19.21 -7.84
C VAL A 226 1.01 -18.29 -8.62
N LYS A 227 -0.18 -18.08 -8.06
CA LYS A 227 -1.14 -17.15 -8.68
C LYS A 227 -0.71 -15.72 -8.34
N GLU A 228 -0.36 -14.96 -9.37
CA GLU A 228 0.13 -13.60 -9.22
C GLU A 228 -0.65 -12.65 -10.11
N LEU A 229 -0.66 -11.38 -9.75
CA LEU A 229 -1.33 -10.34 -10.52
C LEU A 229 -0.47 -9.09 -10.53
N GLY A 230 -0.43 -8.44 -11.67
CA GLY A 230 0.28 -7.17 -11.80
C GLY A 230 -0.29 -6.31 -12.89
N VAL A 231 0.30 -5.14 -13.02
CA VAL A 231 -0.05 -4.17 -14.07
C VAL A 231 1.23 -3.84 -14.83
N VAL A 232 1.14 -3.89 -16.17
CA VAL A 232 2.18 -3.34 -17.03
C VAL A 232 1.63 -2.06 -17.63
N MET A 233 2.40 -0.99 -17.51
CA MET A 233 2.02 0.33 -18.01
C MET A 233 3.01 0.73 -19.10
N TYR A 234 2.51 1.01 -20.31
CA TYR A 234 3.34 1.43 -21.43
C TYR A 234 3.11 2.90 -21.73
N ASN A 235 4.16 3.56 -22.18
CA ASN A 235 4.10 4.93 -22.72
C ASN A 235 3.56 5.94 -21.70
N CYS A 236 3.98 5.79 -20.45
CA CYS A 236 3.47 6.61 -19.37
C CYS A 236 4.65 7.16 -18.57
N SER A 237 5.44 8.04 -19.20
CA SER A 237 6.67 8.50 -18.60
C SER A 237 6.42 9.32 -17.32
N CYS A 238 5.30 10.05 -17.26
CA CYS A 238 4.99 10.84 -16.06
C CYS A 238 4.92 9.94 -14.82
N LEU A 239 4.17 8.84 -14.92
CA LEU A 239 3.99 7.94 -13.78
C LEU A 239 5.24 7.08 -13.56
N ALA A 240 5.88 6.66 -14.66
CA ALA A 240 7.12 5.89 -14.55
C ALA A 240 8.21 6.67 -13.84
N GLN A 241 8.30 7.97 -14.11
CA GLN A 241 9.30 8.82 -13.45
C GLN A 241 8.98 9.01 -11.97
N ASP A 242 7.71 9.03 -11.60
CA ASP A 242 7.37 9.08 -10.18
C ASP A 242 7.70 7.77 -9.48
N LEU A 243 7.48 6.63 -10.15
CA LEU A 243 7.89 5.34 -9.61
C LEU A 243 9.42 5.26 -9.50
N SER A 244 10.12 5.86 -10.45
CA SER A 244 11.58 5.88 -10.43
C SER A 244 12.12 6.61 -9.20
N LYS A 245 11.40 7.61 -8.69
CA LYS A 245 11.81 8.27 -7.44
C LYS A 245 11.81 7.29 -6.28
N ILE A 246 10.84 6.38 -6.25
CA ILE A 246 10.80 5.34 -5.22
C ILE A 246 11.99 4.40 -5.41
N PHE A 247 12.28 4.01 -6.64
CA PHE A 247 13.45 3.18 -6.91
C PHE A 247 14.74 3.88 -6.47
N GLU A 248 14.88 5.17 -6.75
CA GLU A 248 16.08 5.91 -6.38
C GLU A 248 16.27 5.95 -4.86
N ALA A 249 15.18 6.00 -4.09
CA ALA A 249 15.28 5.91 -2.64
C ALA A 249 15.87 4.56 -2.22
N TYR A 250 15.38 3.46 -2.81
CA TYR A 250 15.94 2.14 -2.53
C TYR A 250 17.39 2.06 -2.95
N TRP A 251 17.72 2.61 -4.11
CA TRP A 251 19.08 2.60 -4.63
C TRP A 251 20.04 3.33 -3.70
N TYR A 252 19.60 4.49 -3.22
CA TYR A 252 20.38 5.23 -2.24
C TYR A 252 20.59 4.40 -0.96
N LEU A 253 19.53 3.77 -0.46
CA LEU A 253 19.62 2.99 0.77
C LEU A 253 20.41 1.71 0.58
N GLY A 254 20.64 1.27 -0.65
CA GLY A 254 21.49 0.13 -0.94
C GLY A 254 22.98 0.43 -0.86
N GLN A 255 23.37 1.67 -0.69
CA GLN A 255 24.77 2.00 -0.42
C GLN A 255 25.15 1.55 0.98
N GLU A 256 26.32 0.92 1.08
CA GLU A 256 26.77 0.45 2.38
C GLU A 256 26.91 1.62 3.36
N GLY A 257 26.41 1.42 4.57
CA GLY A 257 26.49 2.45 5.61
C GLY A 257 25.45 3.54 5.51
N SER A 258 24.48 3.42 4.59
CA SER A 258 23.46 4.45 4.43
C SER A 258 22.48 4.45 5.59
N SER A 259 21.80 5.58 5.76
CA SER A 259 20.70 5.72 6.71
C SER A 259 19.59 6.50 6.01
N ILE A 260 18.38 6.39 6.58
CA ILE A 260 17.24 7.06 6.00
C ILE A 260 17.34 8.57 6.25
N PRO A 261 17.38 9.39 5.20
CA PRO A 261 17.42 10.84 5.41
C PRO A 261 16.15 11.36 6.06
N SER A 262 16.28 12.39 6.86
CA SER A 262 15.14 13.05 7.49
C SER A 262 15.42 14.55 7.55
N PRO A 263 14.86 15.33 6.64
CA PRO A 263 13.97 14.94 5.54
C PRO A 263 14.73 14.35 4.34
N TRP A 264 14.00 13.70 3.45
CA TRP A 264 14.56 13.28 2.18
C TRP A 264 14.88 14.51 1.33
N PRO A 265 15.97 14.48 0.54
CA PRO A 265 16.23 15.58 -0.40
C PRO A 265 15.11 15.76 -1.42
N ARG A 266 14.99 16.97 -1.95
CA ARG A 266 13.93 17.35 -2.88
C ARG A 266 13.77 16.43 -4.10
N PRO A 267 14.84 15.91 -4.72
CA PRO A 267 14.62 15.05 -5.90
C PRO A 267 13.80 13.80 -5.62
N TYR A 268 13.69 13.39 -4.36
CA TYR A 268 12.87 12.22 -3.99
C TYR A 268 11.41 12.58 -3.75
N ASP A 269 11.09 13.87 -3.62
CA ASP A 269 9.72 14.33 -3.33
C ASP A 269 8.81 14.09 -4.52
N THR A 270 7.51 14.01 -4.24
CA THR A 270 6.52 13.93 -5.30
C THR A 270 5.44 14.99 -5.11
N ARG A 271 4.87 15.43 -6.22
CA ARG A 271 3.71 16.32 -6.21
C ARG A 271 2.41 15.54 -6.39
N TYR A 272 2.48 14.24 -6.60
CA TYR A 272 1.32 13.40 -6.91
C TYR A 272 1.03 12.48 -5.74
N ASN A 273 -0.16 12.59 -5.17
CA ASN A 273 -0.52 11.92 -3.94
C ASN A 273 -2.03 11.82 -3.83
N GLN A 274 -2.50 11.39 -2.66
CA GLN A 274 -3.92 11.22 -2.41
C GLN A 274 -4.69 12.53 -2.60
N GLU A 275 -4.10 13.64 -2.14
CA GLU A 275 -4.74 14.96 -2.23
C GLU A 275 -4.66 15.55 -3.63
N SER A 276 -3.61 15.24 -4.38
CA SER A 276 -3.37 15.75 -5.73
C SER A 276 -2.93 14.60 -6.64
N PRO A 277 -3.83 13.69 -6.98
CA PRO A 277 -3.45 12.60 -7.87
C PRO A 277 -3.11 13.09 -9.26
N MET A 278 -2.30 12.30 -9.96
CA MET A 278 -1.90 12.62 -11.33
C MET A 278 -3.09 12.41 -12.28
N GLU A 279 -3.38 13.44 -13.08
CA GLU A 279 -4.39 13.33 -14.13
C GLU A 279 -3.74 12.71 -15.35
N ILE A 280 -4.24 11.56 -15.78
CA ILE A 280 -3.68 10.83 -16.92
C ILE A 280 -4.79 10.43 -17.89
N CYS A 281 -4.37 10.10 -19.10
CA CYS A 281 -5.24 9.43 -20.07
C CYS A 281 -4.82 7.96 -20.06
N LEU A 282 -5.69 7.10 -19.56
CA LEU A 282 -5.38 5.68 -19.39
C LEU A 282 -6.27 4.85 -20.29
N ASN A 283 -5.65 4.17 -21.24
CA ASN A 283 -6.36 3.36 -22.23
C ASN A 283 -7.44 4.19 -22.94
N GLY A 284 -7.12 5.46 -23.25
CA GLY A 284 -8.01 6.34 -23.97
C GLY A 284 -9.07 7.03 -23.12
N THR A 285 -9.04 6.86 -21.80
CA THR A 285 -10.06 7.40 -20.90
C THR A 285 -9.41 8.16 -19.77
N PRO A 286 -9.95 9.32 -19.35
CA PRO A 286 -9.37 10.05 -18.22
C PRO A 286 -9.35 9.20 -16.94
N ALA A 287 -8.28 9.35 -16.18
CA ALA A 287 -8.10 8.64 -14.91
C ALA A 287 -7.26 9.48 -13.98
N LEU A 288 -7.33 9.16 -12.70
CA LEU A 288 -6.45 9.72 -11.68
C LEU A 288 -5.61 8.61 -11.11
N ALA A 289 -4.31 8.87 -10.94
CA ALA A 289 -3.40 7.84 -10.45
C ALA A 289 -2.35 8.45 -9.54
N TYR A 290 -1.90 7.69 -8.58
CA TYR A 290 -0.72 8.06 -7.80
C TYR A 290 -0.10 6.82 -7.19
N LEU A 291 1.13 6.98 -6.72
CA LEU A 291 1.91 5.91 -6.10
C LEU A 291 2.12 6.22 -4.62
N ALA A 292 1.95 5.22 -3.79
CA ALA A 292 2.15 5.31 -2.35
C ALA A 292 3.27 4.37 -1.92
N SER A 293 3.83 4.62 -0.76
CA SER A 293 4.98 3.84 -0.24
C SER A 293 4.78 3.46 1.21
N ALA A 294 5.47 2.42 1.63
CA ALA A 294 5.62 2.00 3.02
C ALA A 294 7.08 1.67 3.27
N PRO A 295 7.56 1.75 4.50
CA PRO A 295 6.91 2.34 5.67
C PRO A 295 7.04 3.87 5.65
N PRO A 296 6.41 4.58 6.59
CA PRO A 296 6.43 6.05 6.56
C PRO A 296 7.81 6.71 6.45
N PRO A 297 8.89 6.20 7.08
CA PRO A 297 10.20 6.83 6.87
C PRO A 297 10.69 6.79 5.42
N LEU A 298 10.14 5.93 4.59
CA LEU A 298 10.48 5.88 3.16
C LEU A 298 9.53 6.72 2.32
N CYS A 299 8.77 7.62 2.95
CA CYS A 299 7.88 8.54 2.24
C CYS A 299 8.47 9.94 2.28
N PRO A 300 9.16 10.37 1.20
CA PRO A 300 9.58 11.76 1.12
C PRO A 300 8.39 12.71 1.09
N SER A 301 8.66 14.00 1.09
CA SER A 301 7.61 15.01 1.07
C SER A 301 6.66 14.77 -0.10
N GLY A 302 5.38 14.75 0.19
CA GLY A 302 4.33 14.57 -0.81
C GLY A 302 3.94 13.12 -1.06
N ARG A 303 4.73 12.15 -0.62
CA ARG A 303 4.41 10.74 -0.88
C ARG A 303 3.43 10.21 0.17
N THR A 304 2.28 9.75 -0.28
CA THR A 304 1.28 9.18 0.61
C THR A 304 1.77 7.83 1.17
N PRO A 305 1.70 7.62 2.49
CA PRO A 305 1.96 6.29 3.03
C PRO A 305 0.93 5.25 2.57
N ASP A 306 1.37 4.02 2.35
CA ASP A 306 0.50 2.94 1.87
C ASP A 306 -0.76 2.78 2.73
N LEU A 307 -0.59 2.80 4.04
CA LEU A 307 -1.74 2.58 4.94
C LEU A 307 -2.77 3.69 4.77
N LYS A 308 -2.31 4.94 4.70
CA LYS A 308 -3.21 6.06 4.51
C LYS A 308 -3.98 5.93 3.19
N ALA A 309 -3.28 5.53 2.12
CA ALA A 309 -3.91 5.35 0.82
C ALA A 309 -4.96 4.24 0.87
N LEU A 310 -4.62 3.12 1.49
CA LEU A 310 -5.54 1.98 1.60
C LEU A 310 -6.78 2.35 2.42
N LEU A 311 -6.58 2.99 3.56
CA LEU A 311 -7.70 3.37 4.41
C LEU A 311 -8.59 4.40 3.73
N ASN A 312 -8.01 5.29 2.91
CA ASN A 312 -8.81 6.23 2.15
C ASN A 312 -9.73 5.51 1.16
N VAL A 313 -9.22 4.48 0.49
CA VAL A 313 -10.04 3.70 -0.44
C VAL A 313 -11.18 3.02 0.33
N VAL A 314 -10.86 2.38 1.45
CA VAL A 314 -11.87 1.70 2.27
C VAL A 314 -12.93 2.70 2.77
N ASP A 315 -12.48 3.85 3.28
CA ASP A 315 -13.39 4.84 3.87
C ASP A 315 -14.24 5.53 2.81
N SER A 316 -13.78 5.59 1.57
CA SER A 316 -14.53 6.23 0.49
C SER A 316 -15.55 5.31 -0.17
N ALA A 317 -15.50 4.02 0.11
CA ALA A 317 -16.40 3.06 -0.52
C ALA A 317 -17.84 3.30 -0.07
N ARG A 318 -18.76 3.22 -1.03
CA ARG A 318 -20.18 3.42 -0.78
C ARG A 318 -21.03 2.21 -1.14
N SER A 319 -20.51 1.32 -1.97
CA SER A 319 -21.29 0.21 -2.52
C SER A 319 -20.66 -1.14 -2.19
N PHE A 320 -19.40 -1.34 -2.58
CA PHE A 320 -18.74 -2.61 -2.33
C PHE A 320 -17.25 -2.40 -2.17
N ILE A 321 -16.61 -3.37 -1.51
CA ILE A 321 -15.14 -3.49 -1.42
C ILE A 321 -14.81 -4.94 -1.72
N TYR A 322 -14.03 -5.19 -2.75
CA TYR A 322 -13.53 -6.51 -3.09
C TYR A 322 -12.02 -6.54 -2.82
N ILE A 323 -11.58 -7.54 -2.07
CA ILE A 323 -10.18 -7.66 -1.64
C ILE A 323 -9.69 -9.07 -1.94
N ALA A 324 -8.57 -9.17 -2.64
CA ALA A 324 -7.86 -10.44 -2.81
C ALA A 324 -6.47 -10.25 -2.22
N VAL A 325 -6.11 -11.07 -1.24
CA VAL A 325 -4.85 -10.91 -0.53
C VAL A 325 -4.36 -12.28 -0.03
N MET A 326 -3.04 -12.45 0.02
CA MET A 326 -2.48 -13.72 0.47
C MET A 326 -2.71 -13.93 1.96
N ASN A 327 -2.33 -12.95 2.79
CA ASN A 327 -2.50 -13.04 4.24
C ASN A 327 -3.27 -11.84 4.75
N TYR A 328 -4.21 -12.11 5.65
CA TYR A 328 -4.98 -11.07 6.33
C TYR A 328 -4.88 -11.30 7.84
N LEU A 329 -4.14 -10.41 8.52
CA LEU A 329 -3.91 -10.52 9.94
C LEU A 329 -3.99 -9.13 10.58
N PRO A 330 -4.96 -8.88 11.45
CA PRO A 330 -5.00 -7.60 12.17
C PRO A 330 -4.02 -7.60 13.35
N THR A 331 -2.77 -7.91 13.05
CA THR A 331 -1.69 -8.00 14.04
C THR A 331 -0.41 -7.46 13.44
N MET A 332 0.58 -7.21 14.32
CA MET A 332 1.96 -7.05 13.90
C MET A 332 2.55 -8.44 13.76
N GLU A 333 2.51 -8.97 12.56
CA GLU A 333 2.75 -10.40 12.30
C GLU A 333 4.08 -10.91 12.86
N PHE A 334 5.11 -10.09 12.76
CA PHE A 334 6.47 -10.51 13.12
C PHE A 334 6.92 -9.95 14.46
N SER A 335 6.02 -9.35 15.22
CA SER A 335 6.35 -8.78 16.52
C SER A 335 6.25 -9.83 17.62
N ARG A 336 7.21 -9.79 18.55
CA ARG A 336 7.16 -10.59 19.78
C ARG A 336 7.46 -9.68 20.95
N PRO A 337 6.56 -9.62 21.94
CA PRO A 337 5.32 -10.39 22.07
C PRO A 337 4.27 -9.99 21.02
N HIS A 338 3.25 -10.81 20.90
CA HIS A 338 2.18 -10.56 19.93
C HIS A 338 1.52 -9.20 20.16
N ARG A 339 1.19 -8.52 19.07
CA ARG A 339 0.54 -7.21 19.13
C ARG A 339 -0.64 -7.17 18.18
N PHE A 340 -1.77 -6.71 18.70
CA PHE A 340 -2.97 -6.46 17.90
C PHE A 340 -2.80 -5.17 17.11
N TRP A 341 -3.28 -5.19 15.87
CA TRP A 341 -3.15 -4.04 14.97
C TRP A 341 -4.40 -3.99 14.09
N PRO A 342 -5.44 -3.29 14.53
CA PRO A 342 -6.75 -3.36 13.88
C PRO A 342 -7.02 -2.29 12.84
N ALA A 343 -6.03 -1.58 12.34
CA ALA A 343 -6.27 -0.41 11.49
C ALA A 343 -7.15 -0.72 10.28
N ILE A 344 -6.83 -1.80 9.54
CA ILE A 344 -7.62 -2.17 8.37
C ILE A 344 -8.92 -2.85 8.80
N ASP A 345 -8.84 -3.72 9.79
CA ASP A 345 -9.99 -4.47 10.29
C ASP A 345 -11.10 -3.53 10.76
N ASP A 346 -10.73 -2.49 11.50
CA ASP A 346 -11.70 -1.48 11.95
C ASP A 346 -12.36 -0.78 10.77
N GLY A 347 -11.56 -0.46 9.76
CA GLY A 347 -12.09 0.21 8.56
C GLY A 347 -13.12 -0.65 7.82
N LEU A 348 -12.84 -1.93 7.70
CA LEU A 348 -13.78 -2.85 7.04
C LEU A 348 -15.07 -3.01 7.84
N ARG A 349 -14.96 -3.09 9.16
CA ARG A 349 -16.15 -3.20 10.01
C ARG A 349 -16.99 -1.93 9.95
N ARG A 350 -16.33 -0.76 9.96
CA ARG A 350 -17.07 0.51 9.81
C ARG A 350 -17.78 0.57 8.45
N ALA A 351 -17.10 0.16 7.37
CA ALA A 351 -17.70 0.20 6.06
C ALA A 351 -18.97 -0.65 6.01
N THR A 352 -18.90 -1.85 6.55
CA THR A 352 -20.02 -2.78 6.55
C THR A 352 -21.15 -2.29 7.46
N TYR A 353 -20.82 -1.92 8.69
CA TYR A 353 -21.85 -1.61 9.68
C TYR A 353 -22.44 -0.21 9.51
N GLU A 354 -21.58 0.79 9.29
CA GLU A 354 -22.06 2.17 9.24
C GLU A 354 -22.61 2.58 7.88
N ARG A 355 -22.08 2.00 6.79
CA ARG A 355 -22.44 2.45 5.45
C ARG A 355 -23.09 1.38 4.60
N GLY A 356 -23.23 0.16 5.13
CA GLY A 356 -23.85 -0.93 4.37
C GLY A 356 -23.06 -1.40 3.17
N VAL A 357 -21.74 -1.20 3.18
CA VAL A 357 -20.88 -1.60 2.07
C VAL A 357 -20.74 -3.12 2.06
N LYS A 358 -20.85 -3.72 0.87
CA LYS A 358 -20.67 -5.15 0.69
C LYS A 358 -19.17 -5.44 0.57
N VAL A 359 -18.64 -6.21 1.52
CA VAL A 359 -17.24 -6.57 1.54
C VAL A 359 -17.07 -8.03 1.16
N ARG A 360 -16.24 -8.28 0.13
CA ARG A 360 -15.81 -9.62 -0.24
C ARG A 360 -14.32 -9.73 -0.06
N LEU A 361 -13.90 -10.69 0.73
CA LEU A 361 -12.49 -10.90 1.05
C LEU A 361 -12.08 -12.30 0.61
N LEU A 362 -11.20 -12.35 -0.38
CA LEU A 362 -10.66 -13.60 -0.91
C LEU A 362 -9.24 -13.76 -0.40
N VAL A 363 -9.01 -14.75 0.45
CA VAL A 363 -7.73 -14.93 1.13
C VAL A 363 -7.14 -16.28 0.72
N SER A 364 -5.83 -16.30 0.49
CA SER A 364 -5.15 -17.55 0.16
C SER A 364 -5.14 -18.50 1.35
N CYS A 365 -5.30 -19.79 1.06
CA CYS A 365 -5.18 -20.83 2.06
C CYS A 365 -4.25 -21.91 1.55
N TRP A 366 -3.12 -22.12 2.24
CA TRP A 366 -2.11 -23.08 1.83
C TRP A 366 -1.36 -23.61 3.04
N GLY A 367 -0.38 -24.47 2.79
CA GLY A 367 0.32 -25.17 3.86
C GLY A 367 1.08 -24.25 4.82
N HIS A 368 1.41 -23.04 4.37
CA HIS A 368 2.13 -22.10 5.22
C HIS A 368 1.26 -20.94 5.73
N SER A 369 -0.06 -21.03 5.55
CA SER A 369 -0.94 -20.00 6.08
C SER A 369 -0.82 -19.93 7.59
N GLU A 370 -0.86 -18.71 8.12
CA GLU A 370 -0.78 -18.48 9.55
C GLU A 370 -2.08 -18.94 10.22
N PRO A 371 -2.02 -19.93 11.14
CA PRO A 371 -3.29 -20.45 11.69
C PRO A 371 -4.16 -19.42 12.39
N SER A 372 -3.57 -18.36 12.94
CA SER A 372 -4.36 -17.33 13.62
C SER A 372 -5.24 -16.52 12.66
N MET A 373 -5.01 -16.61 11.35
CA MET A 373 -5.91 -15.97 10.39
C MET A 373 -7.35 -16.44 10.54
N ARG A 374 -7.55 -17.75 10.82
CA ARG A 374 -8.90 -18.27 10.81
C ARG A 374 -9.82 -17.63 11.84
N PRO A 375 -9.44 -17.55 13.13
CA PRO A 375 -10.36 -16.88 14.07
C PRO A 375 -10.57 -15.40 13.77
N PHE A 376 -9.58 -14.69 13.23
CA PHE A 376 -9.80 -13.30 12.85
C PHE A 376 -10.76 -13.19 11.67
N LEU A 377 -10.61 -14.07 10.68
CA LEU A 377 -11.53 -14.07 9.54
C LEU A 377 -12.93 -14.47 9.96
N ALA A 378 -13.06 -15.43 10.87
CA ALA A 378 -14.37 -15.84 11.39
C ALA A 378 -15.04 -14.68 12.15
N SER A 379 -14.29 -13.93 12.91
CA SER A 379 -14.80 -12.76 13.60
C SER A 379 -15.34 -11.72 12.61
N LEU A 380 -14.58 -11.46 11.56
CA LEU A 380 -15.00 -10.49 10.55
C LEU A 380 -16.25 -11.02 9.80
N ALA A 381 -16.27 -12.30 9.44
CA ALA A 381 -17.39 -12.92 8.75
C ALA A 381 -18.65 -12.95 9.61
N ALA A 382 -18.52 -12.89 10.92
CA ALA A 382 -19.67 -12.87 11.83
C ALA A 382 -20.52 -11.62 11.65
N LEU A 383 -20.02 -10.60 10.98
CA LEU A 383 -20.82 -9.42 10.63
C LEU A 383 -21.76 -9.67 9.46
N ARG A 384 -21.71 -10.84 8.87
CA ARG A 384 -22.64 -11.21 7.79
C ARG A 384 -24.01 -11.46 8.38
N ASP A 385 -24.99 -10.69 7.92
CA ASP A 385 -26.32 -10.74 8.47
C ASP A 385 -27.35 -10.34 7.41
N ASN A 386 -28.35 -11.17 7.23
CA ASN A 386 -29.38 -10.94 6.23
C ASN A 386 -30.27 -9.74 6.55
N HIS A 387 -30.32 -9.33 7.81
CA HIS A 387 -31.14 -8.17 8.20
C HIS A 387 -30.42 -6.85 8.04
N THR A 388 -29.08 -6.85 8.17
CA THR A 388 -28.31 -5.60 8.12
C THR A 388 -27.49 -5.42 6.84
N UNK A 389 -27.63 -6.46 6.04
CA UNK A 389 -26.99 -6.44 4.76
C UNK A 389 -25.51 -6.41 4.81
N UNK A 390 -25.05 -6.86 5.84
CA UNK A 390 -23.65 -6.89 6.04
C UNK A 390 -23.15 -8.06 5.30
N UNK A 391 -22.55 -7.81 4.44
CA UNK A 391 -22.02 -8.80 3.61
C UNK A 391 -20.55 -8.92 3.72
N UNK A 392 -20.07 -9.57 4.57
CA UNK A 392 -18.68 -9.89 4.67
C UNK A 392 -18.53 -11.33 4.26
N UNK A 393 -18.26 -11.45 3.18
CA UNK A 393 -18.03 -12.76 2.67
C UNK A 393 -16.57 -13.03 2.61
N UNK A 394 -16.16 -14.02 3.14
CA UNK A 394 -14.79 -14.44 3.10
C UNK A 394 -14.73 -15.77 2.38
N UNK A 395 -14.05 -15.77 1.51
CA UNK A 395 -13.78 -16.96 0.77
C UNK A 395 -12.32 -17.27 0.85
N UNK A 396 -12.03 -18.40 0.98
CA UNK A 396 -10.68 -18.88 0.99
C UNK A 396 -10.38 -19.43 -0.40
N UNK A 397 -9.47 -19.04 -0.94
CA UNK A 397 -9.04 -19.41 -2.24
C UNK A 397 -7.98 -20.46 -2.05
N UNK A 398 -8.34 -21.41 -2.29
CA UNK A 398 -7.47 -22.55 -2.22
C UNK A 398 -7.06 -22.92 -3.61
N UNK A 399 -6.06 -22.76 -3.88
CA UNK A 399 -5.53 -23.12 -5.10
C UNK A 399 -4.99 -24.49 -4.95
N UNK A 400 -5.75 -25.24 -4.97
CA UNK A 400 -5.39 -26.61 -4.91
C UNK A 400 -4.81 -27.00 -6.23
N UNK A 401 -3.77 -27.18 -6.13
CA UNK A 401 -3.01 -27.60 -7.25
C UNK A 401 -3.34 -29.04 -7.43
N UNK A 402 -3.62 -29.30 -8.45
CA UNK A 402 -3.81 -30.64 -8.81
C UNK A 402 -2.68 -31.47 -8.32
N UNK A 403 -2.81 -32.47 -8.04
CA UNK A 403 -1.93 -33.48 -7.50
C UNK A 403 -0.54 -33.52 -8.07
N UNK A 404 -0.39 -33.19 -9.08
CA UNK A 404 0.86 -33.23 -9.71
C UNK A 404 1.77 -32.10 -9.33
N UNK A 405 1.22 -31.26 -8.99
CA UNK A 405 1.96 -30.11 -8.59
C UNK A 405 2.21 -30.03 -7.08
N UNK A 406 1.96 -30.91 -6.62
CA UNK A 406 2.16 -30.99 -5.22
C UNK A 406 3.55 -30.66 -4.72
N UNK A 407 4.31 -30.75 -5.49
CA UNK A 407 5.66 -30.49 -5.11
C UNK A 407 5.98 -29.04 -5.02
N UNK A 408 5.35 -28.38 -5.61
CA UNK A 408 5.62 -26.99 -5.62
C UNK A 408 4.61 -26.29 -4.79
N UNK A 409 4.38 -26.58 -4.00
CA UNK A 409 3.45 -26.12 -3.09
C UNK A 409 3.21 -24.68 -2.90
N UNK A 410 3.31 -24.11 -3.65
CA UNK A 410 3.05 -22.77 -3.39
C UNK A 410 1.81 -22.35 -4.10
N UNK A 411 1.03 -22.85 -3.95
CA UNK A 411 -0.19 -22.53 -4.61
C UNK A 411 -0.93 -21.45 -3.90
N UNK A 412 -0.36 -20.64 -3.68
CA UNK A 412 -1.04 -19.63 -2.94
C UNK A 412 -1.18 -18.46 -3.77
N UNK A 413 -1.83 -18.02 -3.69
CA UNK A 413 -1.98 -17.02 -4.55
C UNK A 413 -2.16 -15.70 -4.12
N UNK A 414 -1.59 -15.12 -4.17
CA UNK A 414 -1.93 -13.91 -3.78
C UNK A 414 -2.01 -12.78 -4.63
N UNK A 415 -2.66 -12.57 -5.02
CA UNK A 415 -2.68 -11.50 -5.90
C UNK A 415 -2.82 -10.23 -5.16
N UNK A 416 -2.46 -9.46 -5.59
CA UNK A 416 -2.47 -8.16 -5.22
C UNK A 416 -3.85 -7.71 -4.91
N UNK A 417 -4.06 -7.30 -4.16
CA UNK A 417 -5.22 -6.81 -3.61
C UNK A 417 -5.91 -5.83 -4.46
N UNK A 418 -6.74 -6.15 -4.69
CA UNK A 418 -7.55 -5.24 -5.43
C UNK A 418 -8.68 -4.84 -4.53
N UNK A 419 -8.76 -3.90 -4.26
CA UNK A 419 -9.85 -3.40 -3.54
C UNK A 419 -10.60 -2.55 -4.47
N UNK A 420 -11.41 -2.98 -4.75
CA UNK A 420 -12.16 -2.24 -5.72
C UNK A 420 -13.35 -1.65 -5.05
N UNK A 421 -13.38 -0.63 -5.02
CA UNK A 421 -14.48 0.16 -4.58
C UNK A 421 -14.92 0.90 -5.80
N UNK A 422 -15.62 1.29 -5.93
CA UNK A 422 -16.14 2.00 -7.05
C UNK A 422 -15.13 2.71 -7.89
N UNK A 423 -14.18 3.17 -7.59
CA UNK A 423 -13.34 3.95 -8.38
C UNK A 423 -11.91 3.65 -8.19
N UNK A 424 -11.62 2.97 -7.24
CA UNK A 424 -10.22 2.93 -6.98
C UNK A 424 -9.77 1.50 -7.00
N UNK A 425 -8.66 1.38 -7.44
CA UNK A 425 -7.99 0.13 -7.42
C UNK A 425 -6.64 0.30 -6.79
N UNK A 426 -6.29 -0.57 -5.99
CA UNK A 426 -5.02 -0.54 -5.34
C UNK A 426 -4.38 -1.85 -5.68
N UNK A 427 -3.38 -1.75 -6.16
CA UNK A 427 -2.54 -2.85 -6.43
C UNK A 427 -1.33 -2.74 -5.57
N UNK A 428 -1.34 -3.51 -4.66
CA UNK A 428 -0.22 -3.54 -3.76
C UNK A 428 0.13 -4.97 -3.55
N UNK A 429 1.10 -5.21 -3.36
CA UNK A 429 1.52 -6.54 -3.16
C UNK A 429 1.96 -6.69 -1.77
N UNK A 430 1.11 -6.70 -1.15
CA UNK A 430 1.50 -6.85 0.22
C UNK A 430 0.59 -7.80 0.86
N ASN A 431 1.13 -8.28 1.90
CA ASN A 431 0.22 -8.97 2.84
C ASN A 431 -0.39 -7.92 3.76
N TRP A 432 -1.57 -8.22 4.32
CA TRP A 432 -2.29 -7.25 5.16
C TRP A 432 -2.11 -7.59 6.61
N SER A 433 -0.95 -7.26 7.13
CA SER A 433 -0.66 -7.21 8.57
C SER A 433 0.15 -5.94 8.82
N GLY A 434 0.19 -5.51 10.08
CA GLY A 434 0.80 -4.22 10.42
C GLY A 434 2.25 -4.10 10.02
N SER A 435 2.98 -5.20 10.08
CA SER A 435 4.41 -5.16 9.73
C SER A 435 4.65 -4.70 8.30
N TYR A 436 3.73 -4.99 7.40
CA TYR A 436 3.88 -4.62 5.99
C TYR A 436 3.58 -3.14 5.72
N PHE A 437 3.05 -2.43 6.71
CA PHE A 437 2.77 -1.00 6.56
C PHE A 437 3.68 -0.13 7.41
N THR A 438 4.31 -0.71 8.44
CA THR A 438 5.11 0.06 9.39
C THR A 438 6.59 -0.26 9.36
N GLU A 439 6.99 -1.39 8.80
CA GLU A 439 8.40 -1.84 8.85
C GLU A 439 8.93 -2.26 7.49
N THR A 440 8.15 -2.96 6.69
CA THR A 440 8.58 -3.53 5.41
C THR A 440 8.31 -2.53 4.29
N ALA A 441 9.25 -2.44 3.35
CA ALA A 441 9.12 -1.55 2.21
C ALA A 441 8.14 -2.13 1.19
N GLY A 442 7.16 -1.32 0.84
CA GLY A 442 6.14 -1.66 -0.14
C GLY A 442 5.82 -0.47 -1.01
N THR A 443 5.18 -0.74 -2.13
CA THR A 443 4.76 0.29 -3.08
C THR A 443 3.38 -0.05 -3.59
N SER A 444 2.51 0.95 -3.69
CA SER A 444 1.14 0.74 -4.16
C SER A 444 0.82 1.69 -5.31
N LEU A 445 0.04 1.20 -6.26
CA LEU A 445 -0.51 2.00 -7.34
C LEU A 445 -2.00 2.18 -7.07
N LEU A 446 -2.45 3.43 -7.02
CA LEU A 446 -3.85 3.80 -6.82
C LEU A 446 -4.37 4.41 -8.11
N VAL A 447 -5.49 3.88 -8.63
CA VAL A 447 -6.09 4.38 -9.86
C VAL A 447 -7.58 4.61 -9.62
N THR A 448 -8.06 5.78 -10.00
CA THR A 448 -9.48 6.10 -10.00
C THR A 448 -9.91 6.36 -11.45
N GLN A 449 -10.86 5.62 -11.93
CA GLN A 449 -11.31 5.74 -13.32
C GLN A 449 -12.80 5.45 -13.38
N ASN A 450 -13.56 6.39 -13.90
CA ASN A 450 -15.00 6.22 -14.06
C ASN A 450 -15.30 5.49 -15.36
N GLY A 451 -16.45 4.82 -15.38
CA GLY A 451 -16.94 4.18 -16.58
C GLY A 451 -16.58 2.70 -16.66
N GLN A 452 -17.14 2.06 -17.64
CA GLN A 452 -16.90 0.64 -17.91
C GLN A 452 -15.75 0.49 -18.90
N GLY A 453 -15.06 -0.64 -18.83
CA GLY A 453 -13.96 -0.95 -19.73
C GLY A 453 -12.61 -0.43 -19.27
N GLY A 454 -12.53 0.28 -18.16
CA GLY A 454 -11.27 0.74 -17.62
C GLY A 454 -10.54 -0.32 -16.81
N LEU A 455 -9.39 0.08 -16.27
CA LEU A 455 -8.56 -0.84 -15.50
C LEU A 455 -9.30 -1.38 -14.27
N ARG A 456 -10.07 -0.50 -13.59
CA ARG A 456 -10.85 -0.94 -12.43
C ARG A 456 -11.86 -2.02 -12.81
N SER A 457 -12.56 -1.84 -13.94
CA SER A 457 -13.54 -2.85 -14.34
C SER A 457 -12.86 -4.14 -14.80
N GLN A 458 -11.67 -4.07 -15.38
CA GLN A 458 -10.92 -5.28 -15.71
C GLN A 458 -10.54 -6.03 -14.43
N LEU A 459 -10.14 -5.31 -13.41
CA LEU A 459 -9.79 -5.92 -12.13
C LEU A 459 -11.01 -6.57 -11.47
N ASP A 460 -12.17 -5.92 -11.60
CA ASP A 460 -13.44 -6.45 -11.11
C ASP A 460 -13.74 -7.81 -11.75
N VAL A 461 -13.55 -7.90 -13.07
CA VAL A 461 -13.80 -9.16 -13.79
C VAL A 461 -12.85 -10.26 -13.30
N VAL A 462 -11.60 -9.94 -13.07
CA VAL A 462 -10.63 -10.92 -12.55
C VAL A 462 -11.04 -11.37 -11.15
N PHE A 463 -11.42 -10.44 -10.29
CA PHE A 463 -11.84 -10.80 -8.93
C PHE A 463 -13.07 -11.73 -8.95
N LEU A 464 -14.08 -11.40 -9.74
CA LEU A 464 -15.30 -12.20 -9.79
C LEU A 464 -15.05 -13.57 -10.43
N ARG A 465 -14.15 -13.64 -11.42
CA ARG A 465 -13.75 -14.93 -11.98
C ARG A 465 -13.17 -15.83 -10.88
N ASP A 466 -12.24 -15.25 -10.09
CA ASP A 466 -11.59 -16.02 -9.02
C ASP A 466 -12.57 -16.36 -7.91
N TRP A 467 -13.41 -15.40 -7.55
CA TRP A 467 -14.42 -15.59 -6.49
C TRP A 467 -15.39 -16.73 -6.83
N ASP A 468 -15.83 -16.78 -8.08
CA ASP A 468 -16.81 -17.77 -8.54
C ASP A 468 -16.18 -19.06 -9.04
N SER A 469 -14.86 -19.19 -8.97
CA SER A 469 -14.14 -20.35 -9.50
C SER A 469 -14.32 -21.57 -8.60
N PRO A 470 -14.04 -22.77 -9.14
CA PRO A 470 -14.04 -23.97 -8.29
C PRO A 470 -12.94 -23.98 -7.23
N TYR A 471 -12.00 -23.05 -7.30
CA TYR A 471 -10.90 -22.97 -6.33
C TYR A 471 -11.26 -22.11 -5.12
N SER A 472 -12.39 -21.45 -5.14
CA SER A 472 -12.85 -20.57 -4.06
C SER A 472 -13.88 -21.31 -3.20
N HIS A 473 -13.67 -21.28 -1.89
CA HIS A 473 -14.53 -21.98 -0.93
C HIS A 473 -14.91 -21.06 0.20
N ASP A 474 -16.12 -21.23 0.72
CA ASP A 474 -16.55 -20.50 1.90
C ASP A 474 -15.65 -20.82 3.10
N LEU A 475 -15.54 -19.86 4.00
CA LEU A 475 -14.75 -20.04 5.21
C LEU A 475 -15.21 -21.24 6.03
N ASP A 476 -16.51 -21.55 5.99
CA ASP A 476 -17.11 -22.65 6.74
C ASP A 476 -17.19 -23.96 5.96
N ALA A 477 -16.55 -24.03 4.79
CA ALA A 477 -16.57 -25.26 4.01
C ALA A 477 -15.89 -26.39 4.79
N PRO A 478 -16.40 -27.63 4.66
CA PRO A 478 -15.74 -28.74 5.35
C PRO A 478 -14.35 -29.01 4.80
N ALA A 479 -13.49 -29.55 5.65
CA ALA A 479 -12.09 -29.78 5.32
C ALA A 479 -11.92 -30.64 4.07
N ASN A 480 -12.80 -31.62 3.85
CA ASN A 480 -12.69 -32.49 2.69
C ASN A 480 -13.04 -31.79 1.38
N ALA A 481 -13.77 -30.66 1.44
CA ALA A 481 -14.07 -29.87 0.25
C ALA A 481 -12.89 -29.02 -0.18
N VAL A 482 -12.04 -28.62 0.77
CA VAL A 482 -10.91 -27.71 0.51
C VAL A 482 -9.61 -28.47 0.27
N GLY A 483 -9.51 -29.70 0.77
CA GLY A 483 -8.29 -30.49 0.63
C GLY A 483 -7.33 -30.29 1.79
N ASN A 484 -6.28 -31.11 1.80
CA ASN A 484 -5.36 -31.15 2.92
C ASN A 484 -4.26 -30.09 2.83
N THR A 485 -4.26 -29.26 1.79
CA THR A 485 -3.22 -28.25 1.60
C THR A 485 -3.48 -26.95 2.35
N CYS A 486 -4.69 -26.79 2.90
CA CYS A 486 -5.07 -25.56 3.60
C CYS A 486 -4.84 -25.72 5.09
N ARG A 487 -3.91 -24.93 5.64
CA ARG A 487 -3.54 -24.99 7.06
C ARG A 487 -4.60 -24.35 7.97
N LEU A 488 -5.53 -23.56 7.41
CA LEU A 488 -6.54 -22.86 8.20
C LEU A 488 -7.69 -23.76 8.66
N LEU A 489 -7.76 -24.97 8.16
CA LEU A 489 -8.76 -25.96 8.56
C LEU A 489 -8.24 -26.91 9.67
#